data_29d079411b60581f1d5b38553f988d40
#
_entry.id   29d079411b60581f1d5b38553f988d40
#
_cell.length_a   1.000
_cell.length_b   1.000
_cell.length_c   1.000
_cell.angle_alpha   90.00
_cell.angle_beta   90.00
_cell.angle_gamma   90.00
#
_symmetry.space_group_name_H-M   'P 1'
#
loop_
_entity.id
_entity.type
_entity.pdbx_description
1 polymer ?
#
loop_
_entity_poly.entity_id
_entity_poly.type
_entity_poly.pdbx_seq_one_letter_code
_entity_poly.pdbx_strand_id
1 'polypeptide(L)'
;MRLPIYQVDAFTDAVFGGNPAAVVPLEAWLPDAVLLAIAAENNLAETAFFVPDGAGYELRWFTPAVEVDLCGHATLASAFVIDRLLRPGGDGTLTFRTREAGTLTVARAGERYVLDFPSRPPRPVDAPHPDLLRALGGPPPRAVLAARDYLVVYDDEADVLALDPDMALLAGLDRFAVCATAPGQGGVDFVSRFFAPAHG
;
A
#
# COMPACT_ATOMS: atom_id res chain seq x y z
N MET A 1 -20.82 -19.36 -4.47
CA MET A 1 -19.63 -19.48 -3.63
C MET A 1 -19.78 -18.51 -2.46
N ARG A 2 -19.37 -18.86 -1.25
CA ARG A 2 -19.29 -17.95 -0.10
C ARG A 2 -17.83 -17.84 0.30
N LEU A 3 -17.33 -16.60 0.43
CA LEU A 3 -15.97 -16.30 0.91
C LEU A 3 -16.07 -15.39 2.13
N PRO A 4 -15.27 -15.60 3.19
CA PRO A 4 -15.14 -14.63 4.25
C PRO A 4 -14.40 -13.40 3.75
N ILE A 5 -14.87 -12.21 4.14
CA ILE A 5 -14.19 -10.92 3.90
C ILE A 5 -14.04 -10.23 5.25
N TYR A 6 -12.84 -9.73 5.50
CA TYR A 6 -12.53 -8.88 6.64
C TYR A 6 -12.08 -7.52 6.11
N GLN A 7 -12.67 -6.44 6.60
CA GLN A 7 -12.16 -5.10 6.35
C GLN A 7 -11.36 -4.65 7.58
N VAL A 8 -10.12 -4.22 7.35
CA VAL A 8 -9.18 -3.82 8.39
C VAL A 8 -8.58 -2.47 8.04
N ASP A 9 -8.65 -1.54 8.98
CA ASP A 9 -7.97 -0.24 8.88
C ASP A 9 -6.54 -0.41 9.41
N ALA A 10 -5.55 -0.41 8.52
CA ALA A 10 -4.14 -0.53 8.89
C ALA A 10 -3.55 0.83 9.31
N PHE A 11 -2.46 0.81 10.10
CA PHE A 11 -1.73 1.98 10.61
C PHE A 11 -2.53 2.85 11.59
N THR A 12 -3.52 2.28 12.27
CA THR A 12 -4.34 2.99 13.25
C THR A 12 -4.76 2.06 14.38
N ASP A 13 -5.16 2.64 15.50
CA ASP A 13 -5.87 1.99 16.61
C ASP A 13 -7.33 2.44 16.73
N ALA A 14 -7.77 3.32 15.82
CA ALA A 14 -9.11 3.88 15.78
C ALA A 14 -9.88 3.42 14.54
N VAL A 15 -11.15 3.07 14.73
CA VAL A 15 -12.08 2.73 13.63
C VAL A 15 -12.26 3.94 12.72
N PHE A 16 -12.27 3.72 11.41
CA PHE A 16 -12.36 4.74 10.36
C PHE A 16 -11.12 5.65 10.22
N GLY A 17 -10.02 5.31 10.92
CA GLY A 17 -8.71 5.92 10.70
C GLY A 17 -7.87 5.07 9.74
N GLY A 18 -6.62 5.47 9.51
CA GLY A 18 -5.64 4.69 8.77
C GLY A 18 -5.95 4.44 7.29
N ASN A 19 -5.50 3.28 6.80
CA ASN A 19 -5.70 2.86 5.40
C ASN A 19 -6.46 1.52 5.36
N PRO A 20 -7.70 1.49 4.83
CA PRO A 20 -8.53 0.29 4.80
C PRO A 20 -8.04 -0.69 3.72
N ALA A 21 -8.08 -1.99 4.06
CA ALA A 21 -7.90 -3.09 3.12
C ALA A 21 -8.97 -4.15 3.34
N ALA A 22 -9.45 -4.76 2.25
CA ALA A 22 -10.17 -6.01 2.33
C ALA A 22 -9.18 -7.17 2.40
N VAL A 23 -9.50 -8.17 3.21
CA VAL A 23 -8.71 -9.40 3.38
C VAL A 23 -9.61 -10.60 3.15
N VAL A 24 -9.28 -11.42 2.17
CA VAL A 24 -10.06 -12.58 1.75
C VAL A 24 -9.22 -13.85 1.85
N PRO A 25 -9.38 -14.64 2.92
CA PRO A 25 -8.78 -15.96 3.02
C PRO A 25 -9.36 -16.92 1.98
N LEU A 26 -8.50 -17.69 1.32
CA LEU A 26 -8.89 -18.70 0.35
C LEU A 26 -8.30 -20.07 0.73
N GLU A 27 -8.98 -21.16 0.36
CA GLU A 27 -8.45 -22.53 0.46
C GLU A 27 -7.53 -22.86 -0.73
N ALA A 28 -7.84 -22.30 -1.91
CA ALA A 28 -7.06 -22.41 -3.14
C ALA A 28 -7.29 -21.17 -4.00
N TRP A 29 -6.33 -20.91 -4.90
CA TRP A 29 -6.43 -19.75 -5.80
C TRP A 29 -7.65 -19.83 -6.71
N LEU A 30 -8.38 -18.74 -6.81
CA LEU A 30 -9.41 -18.49 -7.81
C LEU A 30 -8.77 -17.96 -9.10
N PRO A 31 -9.46 -18.03 -10.24
CA PRO A 31 -9.02 -17.37 -11.46
C PRO A 31 -8.76 -15.86 -11.24
N ASP A 32 -7.70 -15.32 -11.84
CA ASP A 32 -7.29 -13.92 -11.67
C ASP A 32 -8.43 -12.93 -11.98
N ALA A 33 -9.23 -13.20 -13.00
CA ALA A 33 -10.40 -12.38 -13.33
C ALA A 33 -11.45 -12.34 -12.20
N VAL A 34 -11.57 -13.40 -11.41
CA VAL A 34 -12.49 -13.44 -10.25
C VAL A 34 -11.93 -12.64 -9.09
N LEU A 35 -10.61 -12.76 -8.82
CA LEU A 35 -9.93 -11.98 -7.79
C LEU A 35 -10.05 -10.48 -8.08
N LEU A 36 -9.80 -10.09 -9.33
CA LEU A 36 -9.92 -8.70 -9.76
C LEU A 36 -11.38 -8.20 -9.65
N ALA A 37 -12.36 -9.01 -10.04
CA ALA A 37 -13.76 -8.64 -9.94
C ALA A 37 -14.21 -8.43 -8.48
N ILE A 38 -13.72 -9.27 -7.54
CA ILE A 38 -13.95 -9.09 -6.10
C ILE A 38 -13.31 -7.78 -5.60
N ALA A 39 -12.08 -7.49 -6.00
CA ALA A 39 -11.40 -6.26 -5.62
C ALA A 39 -12.13 -5.01 -6.17
N ALA A 40 -12.59 -5.06 -7.41
CA ALA A 40 -13.40 -4.00 -8.02
C ALA A 40 -14.74 -3.78 -7.30
N GLU A 41 -15.42 -4.85 -6.90
CA GLU A 41 -16.67 -4.79 -6.14
C GLU A 41 -16.47 -4.20 -4.74
N ASN A 42 -15.37 -4.57 -4.06
CA ASN A 42 -15.02 -4.03 -2.74
C ASN A 42 -14.71 -2.53 -2.79
N ASN A 43 -14.15 -2.05 -3.90
CA ASN A 43 -13.82 -0.64 -4.14
C ASN A 43 -13.01 0.00 -2.99
N LEU A 44 -12.06 -0.76 -2.44
CA LEU A 44 -11.05 -0.30 -1.48
C LEU A 44 -9.72 -0.10 -2.21
N ALA A 45 -8.78 0.61 -1.59
CA ALA A 45 -7.45 0.82 -2.15
C ALA A 45 -6.84 -0.52 -2.61
N GLU A 46 -6.84 -1.54 -1.74
CA GLU A 46 -6.47 -2.90 -2.12
C GLU A 46 -7.32 -3.96 -1.41
N THR A 47 -7.52 -5.07 -2.12
CA THR A 47 -8.00 -6.33 -1.58
C THR A 47 -6.86 -7.35 -1.57
N ALA A 48 -6.52 -7.86 -0.41
CA ALA A 48 -5.54 -8.92 -0.22
C ALA A 48 -6.23 -10.29 -0.24
N PHE A 49 -5.66 -11.22 -1.01
CA PHE A 49 -6.04 -12.63 -1.02
C PHE A 49 -4.86 -13.47 -0.59
N PHE A 50 -5.10 -14.46 0.25
CA PHE A 50 -4.05 -15.40 0.60
C PHE A 50 -4.55 -16.84 0.67
N VAL A 51 -3.63 -17.78 0.39
CA VAL A 51 -3.83 -19.22 0.56
C VAL A 51 -2.76 -19.78 1.49
N PRO A 52 -3.03 -20.83 2.27
CA PRO A 52 -2.01 -21.53 3.04
C PRO A 52 -0.92 -22.10 2.13
N ASP A 53 0.35 -21.96 2.54
CA ASP A 53 1.52 -22.49 1.83
C ASP A 53 2.55 -23.02 2.83
N GLY A 54 2.52 -24.32 3.08
CA GLY A 54 3.35 -24.94 4.10
C GLY A 54 3.11 -24.37 5.49
N ALA A 55 4.15 -23.79 6.10
CA ALA A 55 4.06 -23.11 7.40
C ALA A 55 3.63 -21.64 7.29
N GLY A 56 3.56 -21.09 6.09
CA GLY A 56 3.21 -19.70 5.80
C GLY A 56 2.02 -19.58 4.87
N TYR A 57 2.04 -18.54 4.07
CA TYR A 57 0.96 -18.20 3.14
C TYR A 57 1.53 -17.68 1.81
N GLU A 58 0.83 -17.95 0.71
CA GLU A 58 0.94 -17.14 -0.52
C GLU A 58 0.02 -15.94 -0.40
N LEU A 59 0.49 -14.75 -0.81
CA LEU A 59 -0.23 -13.50 -0.68
C LEU A 59 -0.19 -12.72 -1.99
N ARG A 60 -1.35 -12.19 -2.39
CA ARG A 60 -1.53 -11.36 -3.59
C ARG A 60 -2.44 -10.18 -3.26
N TRP A 61 -2.23 -9.05 -3.95
CA TRP A 61 -2.99 -7.82 -3.75
C TRP A 61 -3.54 -7.30 -5.05
N PHE A 62 -4.76 -6.82 -5.01
CA PHE A 62 -5.45 -6.26 -6.16
C PHE A 62 -6.05 -4.91 -5.77
N THR A 63 -5.77 -3.88 -6.57
CA THR A 63 -6.58 -2.67 -6.63
C THR A 63 -7.91 -2.99 -7.36
N PRO A 64 -8.86 -2.06 -7.44
CA PRO A 64 -10.04 -2.24 -8.30
C PRO A 64 -9.71 -2.47 -9.79
N ALA A 65 -8.50 -2.14 -10.25
CA ALA A 65 -8.11 -2.17 -11.66
C ALA A 65 -7.05 -3.23 -12.01
N VAL A 66 -6.09 -3.52 -11.12
CA VAL A 66 -4.93 -4.38 -11.43
C VAL A 66 -4.44 -5.16 -10.21
N GLU A 67 -3.67 -6.24 -10.45
CA GLU A 67 -2.82 -6.86 -9.43
C GLU A 67 -1.57 -5.98 -9.23
N VAL A 68 -1.13 -5.79 -7.98
CA VAL A 68 0.07 -5.02 -7.64
C VAL A 68 1.17 -5.90 -7.08
N ASP A 69 2.43 -5.49 -7.30
CA ASP A 69 3.63 -6.25 -6.94
C ASP A 69 3.94 -6.26 -5.44
N LEU A 70 3.52 -5.23 -4.71
CA LEU A 70 3.79 -5.05 -3.28
C LEU A 70 2.79 -4.09 -2.66
N CYS A 71 2.20 -4.49 -1.51
CA CYS A 71 1.30 -3.65 -0.75
C CYS A 71 1.52 -3.81 0.77
N GLY A 72 1.94 -2.73 1.45
CA GLY A 72 2.29 -2.74 2.87
C GLY A 72 1.09 -2.88 3.78
N HIS A 73 0.12 -1.97 3.66
CA HIS A 73 -1.01 -1.94 4.59
C HIS A 73 -1.89 -3.19 4.47
N ALA A 74 -2.10 -3.72 3.25
CA ALA A 74 -2.90 -4.92 3.05
C ALA A 74 -2.17 -6.20 3.52
N THR A 75 -0.81 -6.22 3.50
CA THR A 75 -0.01 -7.28 4.15
C THR A 75 -0.18 -7.24 5.66
N LEU A 76 -0.12 -6.05 6.25
CA LEU A 76 -0.35 -5.85 7.68
C LEU A 76 -1.75 -6.28 8.10
N ALA A 77 -2.77 -5.88 7.34
CA ALA A 77 -4.16 -6.28 7.53
C ALA A 77 -4.33 -7.80 7.45
N SER A 78 -3.67 -8.45 6.48
CA SER A 78 -3.68 -9.91 6.34
C SER A 78 -3.05 -10.59 7.54
N ALA A 79 -1.92 -10.09 8.03
CA ALA A 79 -1.25 -10.61 9.21
C ALA A 79 -2.13 -10.47 10.46
N PHE A 80 -2.79 -9.32 10.64
CA PHE A 80 -3.74 -9.11 11.73
C PHE A 80 -4.89 -10.12 11.69
N VAL A 81 -5.52 -10.32 10.53
CA VAL A 81 -6.62 -11.29 10.37
C VAL A 81 -6.17 -12.70 10.71
N ILE A 82 -4.98 -13.12 10.24
CA ILE A 82 -4.45 -14.45 10.54
C ILE A 82 -4.16 -14.59 12.03
N ASP A 83 -3.39 -13.67 12.61
CA ASP A 83 -2.93 -13.76 14.00
C ASP A 83 -4.07 -13.63 15.02
N ARG A 84 -5.02 -12.73 14.77
CA ARG A 84 -6.06 -12.43 15.77
C ARG A 84 -7.36 -13.21 15.58
N LEU A 85 -7.70 -13.55 14.35
CA LEU A 85 -9.02 -14.10 14.04
C LEU A 85 -8.97 -15.56 13.57
N LEU A 86 -7.98 -15.94 12.75
CA LEU A 86 -7.95 -17.28 12.15
C LEU A 86 -7.07 -18.26 12.93
N ARG A 87 -5.95 -17.81 13.48
CA ARG A 87 -4.98 -18.64 14.23
C ARG A 87 -4.50 -17.93 15.50
N PRO A 88 -5.39 -17.58 16.44
CA PRO A 88 -5.00 -16.88 17.65
C PRO A 88 -4.03 -17.74 18.48
N GLY A 89 -2.96 -17.11 19.01
CA GLY A 89 -1.96 -17.78 19.84
C GLY A 89 -0.78 -18.40 19.08
N GLY A 90 -0.57 -18.02 17.82
CA GLY A 90 0.63 -18.37 17.06
C GLY A 90 1.92 -17.77 17.64
N ASP A 91 3.08 -18.14 17.08
CA ASP A 91 4.43 -17.70 17.52
C ASP A 91 4.73 -16.21 17.25
N GLY A 92 3.77 -15.51 16.65
CA GLY A 92 3.84 -14.06 16.40
C GLY A 92 4.60 -13.66 15.15
N THR A 93 5.15 -14.61 14.38
CA THR A 93 5.80 -14.31 13.08
C THR A 93 5.05 -15.02 11.95
N LEU A 94 4.68 -14.27 10.93
CA LEU A 94 4.01 -14.74 9.73
C LEU A 94 4.91 -14.53 8.51
N THR A 95 4.95 -15.53 7.65
CA THR A 95 5.71 -15.51 6.40
C THR A 95 4.75 -15.55 5.22
N PHE A 96 4.94 -14.61 4.30
CA PHE A 96 4.17 -14.48 3.08
C PHE A 96 5.08 -14.63 1.87
N ARG A 97 4.81 -15.62 1.04
CA ARG A 97 5.43 -15.73 -0.28
C ARG A 97 4.59 -14.93 -1.28
N THR A 98 5.24 -14.07 -2.05
CA THR A 98 4.59 -13.24 -3.06
C THR A 98 5.05 -13.61 -4.46
N ARG A 99 4.37 -13.14 -5.49
CA ARG A 99 4.75 -13.41 -6.88
C ARG A 99 6.03 -12.68 -7.30
N GLU A 100 6.18 -11.40 -6.88
CA GLU A 100 7.22 -10.52 -7.40
C GLU A 100 8.14 -9.95 -6.32
N ALA A 101 7.61 -9.66 -5.12
CA ALA A 101 8.39 -9.06 -4.04
C ALA A 101 9.20 -10.07 -3.19
N GLY A 102 9.16 -11.37 -3.56
CA GLY A 102 9.83 -12.42 -2.80
C GLY A 102 9.08 -12.78 -1.52
N THR A 103 9.82 -13.12 -0.48
CA THR A 103 9.26 -13.48 0.83
C THR A 103 9.21 -12.27 1.75
N LEU A 104 8.04 -12.00 2.30
CA LEU A 104 7.82 -10.95 3.29
C LEU A 104 7.59 -11.58 4.65
N THR A 105 8.02 -10.89 5.71
CA THR A 105 7.74 -11.31 7.08
C THR A 105 7.03 -10.22 7.86
N VAL A 106 6.07 -10.65 8.69
CA VAL A 106 5.37 -9.78 9.64
C VAL A 106 5.51 -10.40 11.02
N ALA A 107 6.19 -9.70 11.91
CA ALA A 107 6.34 -10.12 13.30
C ALA A 107 5.43 -9.31 14.23
N ARG A 108 4.80 -9.99 15.20
CA ARG A 108 4.08 -9.29 16.26
C ARG A 108 5.03 -8.81 17.34
N ALA A 109 4.93 -7.52 17.69
CA ALA A 109 5.69 -6.88 18.76
C ALA A 109 4.71 -6.24 19.77
N GLY A 110 4.24 -7.04 20.74
CA GLY A 110 3.18 -6.63 21.67
C GLY A 110 1.84 -6.46 20.94
N GLU A 111 1.30 -5.25 20.94
CA GLU A 111 0.06 -4.90 20.21
C GLU A 111 0.32 -4.38 18.79
N ARG A 112 1.57 -4.25 18.39
CA ARG A 112 1.96 -3.77 17.04
C ARG A 112 2.46 -4.91 16.18
N TYR A 113 2.55 -4.65 14.89
CA TYR A 113 3.16 -5.51 13.89
C TYR A 113 4.35 -4.81 13.25
N VAL A 114 5.42 -5.55 13.01
CA VAL A 114 6.62 -5.10 12.31
C VAL A 114 6.67 -5.80 10.96
N LEU A 115 6.67 -5.00 9.90
CA LEU A 115 6.84 -5.44 8.52
C LEU A 115 8.31 -5.35 8.13
N ASP A 116 8.86 -6.41 7.54
CA ASP A 116 10.14 -6.39 6.85
C ASP A 116 9.91 -6.38 5.34
N PHE A 117 10.30 -5.29 4.68
CA PHE A 117 10.05 -5.04 3.27
C PHE A 117 11.35 -4.78 2.49
N PRO A 118 11.42 -5.15 1.20
CA PRO A 118 12.54 -4.82 0.36
C PRO A 118 12.71 -3.31 0.21
N SER A 119 13.93 -2.81 0.44
CA SER A 119 14.25 -1.40 0.29
C SER A 119 14.30 -1.01 -1.19
N ARG A 120 13.66 0.12 -1.52
CA ARG A 120 13.68 0.75 -2.86
C ARG A 120 14.16 2.20 -2.75
N PRO A 121 15.47 2.44 -2.47
CA PRO A 121 15.97 3.80 -2.21
C PRO A 121 15.83 4.69 -3.45
N PRO A 122 15.14 5.83 -3.35
CA PRO A 122 15.00 6.76 -4.46
C PRO A 122 16.30 7.54 -4.68
N ARG A 123 16.52 8.00 -5.91
CA ARG A 123 17.67 8.83 -6.31
C ARG A 123 17.19 10.14 -6.89
N PRO A 124 17.96 11.24 -6.75
CA PRO A 124 17.64 12.50 -7.41
C PRO A 124 17.42 12.32 -8.92
N VAL A 125 16.47 13.05 -9.47
CA VAL A 125 16.12 13.06 -10.90
C VAL A 125 16.41 14.44 -11.46
N ASP A 126 17.36 14.54 -12.40
CA ASP A 126 17.73 15.82 -13.02
C ASP A 126 16.63 16.36 -13.95
N ALA A 127 15.89 15.47 -14.61
CA ALA A 127 14.81 15.83 -15.54
C ALA A 127 13.57 14.94 -15.25
N PRO A 128 12.74 15.31 -14.28
CA PRO A 128 11.47 14.61 -14.04
C PRO A 128 10.50 14.85 -15.22
N HIS A 129 9.44 14.02 -15.29
CA HIS A 129 8.41 14.21 -16.31
C HIS A 129 7.91 15.66 -16.32
N PRO A 130 7.80 16.33 -17.49
CA PRO A 130 7.49 17.77 -17.57
C PRO A 130 6.16 18.16 -16.93
N ASP A 131 5.21 17.22 -16.87
CA ASP A 131 3.90 17.46 -16.28
C ASP A 131 3.84 17.14 -14.78
N LEU A 132 4.87 16.57 -14.16
CA LEU A 132 4.83 16.12 -12.77
C LEU A 132 4.38 17.22 -11.80
N LEU A 133 5.03 18.37 -11.81
CA LEU A 133 4.71 19.47 -10.89
C LEU A 133 3.38 20.13 -11.23
N ARG A 134 3.04 20.23 -12.50
CA ARG A 134 1.73 20.70 -12.95
C ARG A 134 0.61 19.77 -12.50
N ALA A 135 0.85 18.46 -12.59
CA ALA A 135 -0.11 17.43 -12.19
C ALA A 135 -0.34 17.39 -10.67
N LEU A 136 0.67 17.68 -9.87
CA LEU A 136 0.52 17.77 -8.41
C LEU A 136 -0.20 19.04 -7.96
N GLY A 137 -0.05 20.14 -8.71
CA GLY A 137 -0.48 21.47 -8.27
C GLY A 137 0.29 21.93 -7.03
N GLY A 138 0.00 23.13 -6.53
CA GLY A 138 0.58 23.65 -5.30
C GLY A 138 1.98 24.26 -5.45
N PRO A 139 2.73 24.43 -4.34
CA PRO A 139 4.02 25.11 -4.34
C PRO A 139 5.14 24.27 -4.99
N PRO A 140 6.29 24.90 -5.35
CA PRO A 140 7.44 24.16 -5.84
C PRO A 140 8.04 23.27 -4.72
N PRO A 141 8.42 22.03 -5.04
CA PRO A 141 9.05 21.15 -4.06
C PRO A 141 10.51 21.51 -3.81
N ARG A 142 11.02 21.07 -2.66
CA ARG A 142 12.45 21.12 -2.31
C ARG A 142 13.30 20.18 -3.18
N ALA A 143 12.78 18.99 -3.48
CA ALA A 143 13.50 18.00 -4.28
C ALA A 143 12.53 17.02 -4.97
N VAL A 144 12.99 16.48 -6.11
CA VAL A 144 12.34 15.36 -6.79
C VAL A 144 13.32 14.19 -6.87
N LEU A 145 12.91 13.06 -6.34
CA LEU A 145 13.64 11.80 -6.41
C LEU A 145 12.75 10.75 -7.11
N ALA A 146 13.35 9.66 -7.57
CA ALA A 146 12.58 8.53 -8.09
C ALA A 146 13.29 7.19 -7.83
N ALA A 147 12.47 6.16 -7.69
CA ALA A 147 12.80 4.75 -7.84
C ALA A 147 11.75 4.13 -8.79
N ARG A 148 10.88 3.23 -8.31
CA ARG A 148 9.66 2.82 -9.02
C ARG A 148 8.70 4.02 -9.17
N ASP A 149 8.56 4.77 -8.08
CA ASP A 149 7.66 5.91 -7.95
C ASP A 149 8.47 7.21 -7.94
N TYR A 150 7.82 8.34 -8.20
CA TYR A 150 8.36 9.64 -7.84
C TYR A 150 8.22 9.86 -6.33
N LEU A 151 9.26 10.40 -5.70
CA LEU A 151 9.22 10.95 -4.35
C LEU A 151 9.46 12.46 -4.44
N VAL A 152 8.41 13.24 -4.21
CA VAL A 152 8.44 14.70 -4.26
C VAL A 152 8.47 15.24 -2.84
N VAL A 153 9.58 15.88 -2.48
CA VAL A 153 9.86 16.33 -1.12
C VAL A 153 9.58 17.82 -1.00
N TYR A 154 8.74 18.19 -0.05
CA TYR A 154 8.39 19.56 0.30
C TYR A 154 9.04 19.98 1.61
N ASP A 155 9.02 21.28 1.92
CA ASP A 155 9.67 21.82 3.11
C ASP A 155 8.81 21.63 4.36
N ASP A 156 7.49 21.68 4.25
CA ASP A 156 6.59 21.49 5.40
C ASP A 156 5.27 20.79 5.04
N GLU A 157 4.52 20.41 6.08
CA GLU A 157 3.24 19.72 5.99
C GLU A 157 2.19 20.54 5.24
N ALA A 158 2.18 21.87 5.39
CA ALA A 158 1.19 22.73 4.75
C ALA A 158 1.31 22.67 3.22
N ASP A 159 2.52 22.52 2.69
CA ASP A 159 2.77 22.35 1.25
C ASP A 159 2.12 21.07 0.71
N VAL A 160 2.27 19.95 1.44
CA VAL A 160 1.64 18.66 1.07
C VAL A 160 0.12 18.73 1.13
N LEU A 161 -0.43 19.43 2.13
CA LEU A 161 -1.87 19.64 2.27
C LEU A 161 -2.44 20.55 1.18
N ALA A 162 -1.66 21.54 0.73
CA ALA A 162 -2.05 22.50 -0.30
C ALA A 162 -2.06 21.92 -1.73
N LEU A 163 -1.57 20.69 -1.94
CA LEU A 163 -1.59 20.05 -3.26
C LEU A 163 -3.02 19.83 -3.74
N ASP A 164 -3.27 20.25 -4.98
CA ASP A 164 -4.55 20.05 -5.70
C ASP A 164 -4.30 19.24 -6.99
N PRO A 165 -4.13 17.90 -6.88
CA PRO A 165 -3.65 17.09 -7.96
C PRO A 165 -4.69 16.85 -9.06
N ASP A 166 -4.25 17.05 -10.33
CA ASP A 166 -4.97 16.60 -11.52
C ASP A 166 -4.70 15.10 -11.73
N MET A 167 -5.65 14.26 -11.36
CA MET A 167 -5.53 12.81 -11.44
C MET A 167 -5.38 12.30 -12.89
N ALA A 168 -5.94 13.01 -13.87
CA ALA A 168 -5.79 12.61 -15.27
C ALA A 168 -4.36 12.86 -15.79
N LEU A 169 -3.74 13.96 -15.38
CA LEU A 169 -2.33 14.22 -15.68
C LEU A 169 -1.41 13.26 -14.91
N LEU A 170 -1.69 12.99 -13.64
CA LEU A 170 -0.92 12.03 -12.85
C LEU A 170 -0.95 10.62 -13.46
N ALA A 171 -2.09 10.20 -14.00
CA ALA A 171 -2.21 8.90 -14.68
C ALA A 171 -1.37 8.78 -15.96
N GLY A 172 -0.98 9.90 -16.56
CA GLY A 172 -0.15 9.95 -17.77
C GLY A 172 1.36 9.99 -17.53
N LEU A 173 1.81 10.00 -16.27
CA LEU A 173 3.24 10.05 -15.94
C LEU A 173 3.97 8.73 -16.25
N ASP A 174 5.29 8.81 -16.33
CA ASP A 174 6.20 7.70 -16.70
C ASP A 174 6.62 6.81 -15.52
N ARG A 175 6.05 7.01 -14.33
CA ARG A 175 6.29 6.21 -13.13
C ARG A 175 4.99 5.60 -12.61
N PHE A 176 5.13 4.53 -11.81
CA PHE A 176 3.97 3.84 -11.26
C PHE A 176 3.08 4.75 -10.40
N ALA A 177 3.71 5.59 -9.56
CA ALA A 177 2.99 6.46 -8.64
C ALA A 177 3.80 7.72 -8.29
N VAL A 178 3.17 8.63 -7.57
CA VAL A 178 3.80 9.82 -6.97
C VAL A 178 3.54 9.82 -5.47
N CYS A 179 4.59 9.88 -4.67
CA CYS A 179 4.55 10.14 -3.24
C CYS A 179 5.00 11.58 -2.97
N ALA A 180 4.13 12.43 -2.49
CA ALA A 180 4.47 13.75 -1.98
C ALA A 180 4.67 13.66 -0.48
N THR A 181 5.80 14.19 0.06
CA THR A 181 6.14 14.06 1.47
C THR A 181 6.80 15.33 2.01
N ALA A 182 6.65 15.57 3.30
CA ALA A 182 7.30 16.64 4.05
C ALA A 182 7.57 16.22 5.49
N PRO A 183 8.46 16.92 6.24
CA PRO A 183 8.53 16.79 7.68
C PRO A 183 7.16 17.04 8.33
N GLY A 184 6.80 16.21 9.30
CA GLY A 184 5.53 16.35 10.03
C GLY A 184 5.64 17.33 11.20
N GLN A 185 4.50 17.66 11.79
CA GLN A 185 4.39 18.50 12.99
C GLN A 185 3.71 17.72 14.12
N GLY A 186 3.72 18.29 15.34
CA GLY A 186 2.96 17.74 16.47
C GLY A 186 3.39 16.35 16.94
N GLY A 187 4.68 15.96 16.74
CA GLY A 187 5.19 14.64 17.15
C GLY A 187 5.10 13.57 16.08
N VAL A 188 4.77 13.95 14.85
CA VAL A 188 4.82 13.09 13.66
C VAL A 188 6.10 13.39 12.90
N ASP A 189 6.90 12.37 12.54
CA ASP A 189 8.20 12.55 11.88
C ASP A 189 8.05 13.07 10.45
N PHE A 190 7.06 12.58 9.71
CA PHE A 190 6.74 13.01 8.35
C PHE A 190 5.26 12.78 8.01
N VAL A 191 4.79 13.51 7.00
CA VAL A 191 3.48 13.30 6.36
C VAL A 191 3.67 12.97 4.90
N SER A 192 2.73 12.26 4.31
CA SER A 192 2.76 11.95 2.89
C SER A 192 1.36 11.79 2.29
N ARG A 193 1.26 12.07 0.97
CA ARG A 193 0.13 11.71 0.12
C ARG A 193 0.65 10.88 -1.04
N PHE A 194 -0.04 9.78 -1.33
CA PHE A 194 0.35 8.84 -2.38
C PHE A 194 -0.73 8.81 -3.47
N PHE A 195 -0.32 8.90 -4.73
CA PHE A 195 -1.19 8.99 -5.89
C PHE A 195 -0.79 7.95 -6.93
N ALA A 196 -1.71 7.04 -7.28
CA ALA A 196 -1.50 6.00 -8.29
C ALA A 196 -2.73 5.85 -9.21
N PRO A 197 -3.26 6.93 -9.82
CA PRO A 197 -4.55 6.91 -10.50
C PRO A 197 -4.59 6.03 -11.75
N ALA A 198 -3.44 5.70 -12.35
CA ALA A 198 -3.37 4.74 -13.46
C ALA A 198 -3.60 3.28 -13.03
N HIS A 199 -3.55 3.01 -11.72
CA HIS A 199 -3.59 1.66 -11.17
C HIS A 199 -4.81 1.40 -10.26
N GLY A 200 -5.76 2.34 -10.19
CA GLY A 200 -7.03 2.21 -9.48
C GLY A 200 -7.07 2.84 -8.10
#